data_1e4cfb42b234757a683cb3db9999346f
#
_entry.id   1e4cfb42b234757a683cb3db9999346f
#
_cell.length_a   1.000
_cell.length_b   1.000
_cell.length_c   1.000
_cell.angle_alpha   90.00
_cell.angle_beta   90.00
_cell.angle_gamma   90.00
#
_symmetry.space_group_name_H-M   'P 1'
#
loop_
_entity.id
_entity.type
_entity.pdbx_description
1 polymer ?
#
loop_
_entity_poly.entity_id
_entity_poly.type
_entity_poly.pdbx_seq_one_letter_code
_entity_poly.pdbx_strand_id
1 'polypeptide(L)'
;MKRITIYDVAKEADVSLATVSRVINDSNVVREDTRIRVQQAIEKLGYKPNAIAQGLALSKTTTISIVMSERLISYNAKILNGLMNIASTYHYNIMFHVISKGINEMSDIVESIIKSHVDGVILFNDDFTQDEMEALLVYQIPIVIVGSKIHKTDLPNVANVYVDFEKLAYDLVNSYFDKGITDIALVEDKLNMYMMNRLKQGFEKAYRDKGMEFTNYISFDDSYKNSYIYLSKFFKKNKPSQLIVSFRDSQAVAVLNSLKEAGYSIPEDSELICILNNKYLTMVRPNISAYSLPEYDMGTIAMRLLQKMLMEQNSGKPRFIEQSFSFIPRQTTK
;
A
#
# COMPACT_ATOMS: atom_id res chain seq x y z
N MET A 1 -34.30 21.47 1.44
CA MET A 1 -33.63 22.81 1.31
C MET A 1 -33.02 22.93 -0.08
N LYS A 2 -33.30 24.02 -0.79
CA LYS A 2 -32.72 24.27 -2.13
C LYS A 2 -31.23 24.60 -1.92
N ARG A 3 -30.32 23.91 -2.59
CA ARG A 3 -28.88 24.15 -2.49
C ARG A 3 -28.55 25.49 -3.15
N ILE A 4 -27.90 26.41 -2.43
CA ILE A 4 -27.45 27.69 -2.97
C ILE A 4 -26.38 27.41 -4.05
N THR A 5 -26.50 28.12 -5.17
CA THR A 5 -25.66 27.92 -6.35
C THR A 5 -24.83 29.19 -6.64
N ILE A 6 -23.83 29.09 -7.51
CA ILE A 6 -23.05 30.24 -7.97
C ILE A 6 -23.91 31.28 -8.69
N TYR A 7 -25.04 30.86 -9.28
CA TYR A 7 -26.01 31.77 -9.89
C TYR A 7 -26.71 32.68 -8.83
N ASP A 8 -27.01 32.10 -7.66
CA ASP A 8 -27.63 32.85 -6.58
C ASP A 8 -26.67 33.93 -6.03
N VAL A 9 -25.34 33.56 -5.94
CA VAL A 9 -24.29 34.53 -5.53
C VAL A 9 -24.13 35.65 -6.57
N ALA A 10 -24.11 35.31 -7.87
CA ALA A 10 -23.98 36.30 -8.94
C ALA A 10 -25.16 37.31 -8.92
N LYS A 11 -26.35 36.77 -8.69
CA LYS A 11 -27.56 37.60 -8.55
C LYS A 11 -27.53 38.49 -7.33
N GLU A 12 -27.11 38.01 -6.16
CA GLU A 12 -27.01 38.75 -4.92
C GLU A 12 -25.94 39.85 -4.98
N ALA A 13 -24.78 39.55 -5.60
CA ALA A 13 -23.67 40.48 -5.74
C ALA A 13 -23.82 41.47 -6.92
N ASP A 14 -24.85 41.29 -7.74
CA ASP A 14 -25.08 42.04 -8.99
C ASP A 14 -23.85 42.05 -9.93
N VAL A 15 -23.35 40.86 -10.21
CA VAL A 15 -22.21 40.66 -11.11
C VAL A 15 -22.41 39.40 -12.01
N SER A 16 -21.57 39.28 -13.04
CA SER A 16 -21.61 38.10 -13.90
C SER A 16 -21.08 36.84 -13.19
N LEU A 17 -21.54 35.67 -13.64
CA LEU A 17 -21.00 34.36 -13.20
C LEU A 17 -19.48 34.29 -13.31
N ALA A 18 -18.94 34.80 -14.43
CA ALA A 18 -17.50 34.83 -14.65
C ALA A 18 -16.76 35.67 -13.58
N THR A 19 -17.37 36.75 -13.12
CA THR A 19 -16.82 37.62 -12.03
C THR A 19 -16.82 36.86 -10.71
N VAL A 20 -17.92 36.19 -10.35
CA VAL A 20 -17.98 35.37 -9.13
C VAL A 20 -16.93 34.23 -9.19
N SER A 21 -16.82 33.54 -10.31
CA SER A 21 -15.82 32.50 -10.49
C SER A 21 -14.39 33.00 -10.32
N ARG A 22 -14.08 34.19 -10.88
CA ARG A 22 -12.76 34.81 -10.71
C ARG A 22 -12.45 35.20 -9.26
N VAL A 23 -13.46 35.70 -8.52
CA VAL A 23 -13.28 36.00 -7.09
C VAL A 23 -13.03 34.73 -6.28
N ILE A 24 -13.80 33.66 -6.52
CA ILE A 24 -13.66 32.39 -5.84
C ILE A 24 -12.29 31.74 -6.10
N ASN A 25 -11.74 31.95 -7.31
CA ASN A 25 -10.43 31.41 -7.71
C ASN A 25 -9.28 32.41 -7.46
N ASP A 26 -9.50 33.43 -6.64
CA ASP A 26 -8.52 34.44 -6.22
C ASP A 26 -7.77 35.11 -7.37
N SER A 27 -8.48 35.41 -8.45
CA SER A 27 -7.92 36.07 -9.63
C SER A 27 -7.66 37.54 -9.37
N ASN A 28 -6.43 37.98 -9.64
CA ASN A 28 -6.01 39.40 -9.47
C ASN A 28 -6.66 40.38 -10.45
N VAL A 29 -7.50 39.90 -11.40
CA VAL A 29 -8.12 40.74 -12.43
C VAL A 29 -9.40 41.43 -11.95
N VAL A 30 -9.93 41.07 -10.75
CA VAL A 30 -11.18 41.66 -10.23
C VAL A 30 -10.86 42.84 -9.32
N ARG A 31 -11.57 43.96 -9.54
CA ARG A 31 -11.43 45.15 -8.69
C ARG A 31 -11.83 44.86 -7.24
N GLU A 32 -11.18 45.51 -6.31
CA GLU A 32 -11.33 45.22 -4.88
C GLU A 32 -12.77 45.47 -4.37
N ASP A 33 -13.44 46.53 -4.82
CA ASP A 33 -14.84 46.81 -4.49
C ASP A 33 -15.79 45.72 -4.94
N THR A 34 -15.54 45.14 -6.11
CA THR A 34 -16.31 44.03 -6.66
C THR A 34 -16.00 42.71 -5.90
N ARG A 35 -14.74 42.51 -5.51
CA ARG A 35 -14.32 41.35 -4.70
C ARG A 35 -15.06 41.34 -3.35
N ILE A 36 -15.09 42.52 -2.66
CA ILE A 36 -15.77 42.65 -1.38
C ILE A 36 -17.26 42.35 -1.50
N ARG A 37 -17.95 42.90 -2.53
CA ARG A 37 -19.38 42.58 -2.75
C ARG A 37 -19.66 41.10 -2.96
N VAL A 38 -18.83 40.43 -3.72
CA VAL A 38 -18.99 39.00 -3.97
C VAL A 38 -18.75 38.20 -2.70
N GLN A 39 -17.72 38.54 -1.91
CA GLN A 39 -17.44 37.86 -0.64
C GLN A 39 -18.59 38.04 0.37
N GLN A 40 -19.15 39.25 0.50
CA GLN A 40 -20.34 39.51 1.33
C GLN A 40 -21.55 38.70 0.88
N ALA A 41 -21.78 38.55 -0.43
CA ALA A 41 -22.85 37.74 -0.96
C ALA A 41 -22.64 36.23 -0.66
N ILE A 42 -21.40 35.73 -0.77
CA ILE A 42 -21.04 34.38 -0.39
C ILE A 42 -21.34 34.10 1.08
N GLU A 43 -20.91 35.00 1.96
CA GLU A 43 -21.15 34.86 3.41
C GLU A 43 -22.63 34.94 3.75
N LYS A 44 -23.36 35.94 3.23
CA LYS A 44 -24.78 36.11 3.45
C LYS A 44 -25.62 34.90 3.03
N LEU A 45 -25.30 34.29 1.90
CA LEU A 45 -26.02 33.16 1.36
C LEU A 45 -25.52 31.80 1.93
N GLY A 46 -24.39 31.78 2.66
CA GLY A 46 -23.74 30.57 3.09
C GLY A 46 -23.30 29.67 1.91
N TYR A 47 -22.95 30.28 0.78
CA TYR A 47 -22.55 29.55 -0.40
C TYR A 47 -21.18 28.88 -0.18
N LYS A 48 -21.13 27.59 -0.48
CA LYS A 48 -19.87 26.85 -0.53
C LYS A 48 -19.59 26.44 -1.97
N PRO A 49 -18.41 26.81 -2.53
CA PRO A 49 -18.03 26.41 -3.86
C PRO A 49 -18.16 24.90 -4.05
N ASN A 50 -18.67 24.48 -5.20
CA ASN A 50 -18.74 23.07 -5.52
C ASN A 50 -17.39 22.63 -6.13
N ALA A 51 -16.61 21.84 -5.40
CA ALA A 51 -15.31 21.36 -5.83
C ALA A 51 -15.38 20.60 -7.18
N ILE A 52 -16.49 19.88 -7.45
CA ILE A 52 -16.70 19.17 -8.73
C ILE A 52 -16.83 20.20 -9.88
N ALA A 53 -17.60 21.29 -9.68
CA ALA A 53 -17.76 22.32 -10.71
C ALA A 53 -16.48 23.11 -10.94
N GLN A 54 -15.68 23.35 -9.88
CA GLN A 54 -14.37 23.98 -10.00
C GLN A 54 -13.38 23.04 -10.73
N GLY A 55 -13.37 21.76 -10.41
CA GLY A 55 -12.54 20.74 -11.06
C GLY A 55 -12.82 20.62 -12.55
N LEU A 56 -14.10 20.62 -12.95
CA LEU A 56 -14.51 20.61 -14.36
C LEU A 56 -14.01 21.85 -15.12
N ALA A 57 -14.05 23.03 -14.48
CA ALA A 57 -13.58 24.28 -15.10
C ALA A 57 -12.05 24.34 -15.24
N LEU A 58 -11.31 23.65 -14.38
CA LEU A 58 -9.84 23.64 -14.33
C LEU A 58 -9.25 22.37 -14.97
N SER A 59 -10.09 21.44 -15.44
CA SER A 59 -9.68 20.07 -15.86
C SER A 59 -8.83 19.34 -14.81
N LYS A 60 -9.06 19.66 -13.52
CA LYS A 60 -8.41 19.04 -12.35
C LYS A 60 -9.44 18.82 -11.26
N THR A 61 -9.62 17.58 -10.85
CA THR A 61 -10.63 17.24 -9.81
C THR A 61 -10.08 17.34 -8.40
N THR A 62 -8.76 17.51 -8.24
CA THR A 62 -8.05 17.42 -6.97
C THR A 62 -8.41 16.11 -6.21
N THR A 63 -8.65 15.05 -6.96
CA THR A 63 -9.04 13.75 -6.41
C THR A 63 -8.04 12.68 -6.83
N ILE A 64 -7.55 11.94 -5.86
CA ILE A 64 -6.63 10.81 -6.05
C ILE A 64 -7.36 9.52 -5.70
N SER A 65 -7.25 8.53 -6.57
CA SER A 65 -7.75 7.19 -6.31
C SER A 65 -6.70 6.36 -5.57
N ILE A 66 -7.11 5.66 -4.52
CA ILE A 66 -6.33 4.59 -3.89
C ILE A 66 -6.98 3.27 -4.27
N VAL A 67 -6.22 2.39 -4.90
CA VAL A 67 -6.64 1.03 -5.28
C VAL A 67 -5.93 0.02 -4.42
N MET A 68 -6.67 -0.84 -3.72
CA MET A 68 -6.11 -1.88 -2.86
C MET A 68 -7.09 -3.02 -2.63
N SER A 69 -6.56 -4.17 -2.24
CA SER A 69 -7.38 -5.29 -1.79
C SER A 69 -7.96 -5.03 -0.40
N GLU A 70 -9.24 -5.38 -0.19
CA GLU A 70 -9.93 -5.29 1.10
C GLU A 70 -9.14 -5.97 2.24
N ARG A 71 -8.54 -7.11 1.93
CA ARG A 71 -7.80 -7.94 2.89
C ARG A 71 -6.58 -7.24 3.47
N LEU A 72 -6.00 -6.29 2.75
CA LEU A 72 -4.75 -5.62 3.11
C LEU A 72 -4.94 -4.23 3.72
N ILE A 73 -6.17 -3.73 3.85
CA ILE A 73 -6.43 -2.39 4.42
C ILE A 73 -5.82 -2.24 5.81
N SER A 74 -6.01 -3.23 6.68
CA SER A 74 -5.50 -3.20 8.05
C SER A 74 -3.97 -3.28 8.14
N TYR A 75 -3.33 -3.96 7.20
CA TYR A 75 -1.87 -4.10 7.13
C TYR A 75 -1.20 -2.83 6.61
N ASN A 76 -1.86 -2.12 5.71
CA ASN A 76 -1.34 -0.90 5.10
C ASN A 76 -1.71 0.39 5.86
N ALA A 77 -2.25 0.29 7.07
CA ALA A 77 -2.74 1.45 7.82
C ALA A 77 -1.68 2.55 8.04
N LYS A 78 -0.42 2.19 8.29
CA LYS A 78 0.66 3.18 8.45
C LYS A 78 1.04 3.85 7.13
N ILE A 79 1.06 3.10 6.02
CA ILE A 79 1.29 3.65 4.68
C ILE A 79 0.17 4.63 4.34
N LEU A 80 -1.08 4.23 4.58
CA LEU A 80 -2.24 5.09 4.36
C LEU A 80 -2.17 6.38 5.20
N ASN A 81 -1.75 6.31 6.46
CA ASN A 81 -1.58 7.49 7.31
C ASN A 81 -0.55 8.47 6.73
N GLY A 82 0.60 7.98 6.27
CA GLY A 82 1.62 8.80 5.62
C GLY A 82 1.10 9.46 4.35
N LEU A 83 0.39 8.71 3.52
CA LEU A 83 -0.23 9.18 2.29
C LEU A 83 -1.29 10.27 2.56
N MET A 84 -2.23 9.99 3.47
CA MET A 84 -3.34 10.91 3.79
C MET A 84 -2.84 12.22 4.40
N ASN A 85 -1.77 12.19 5.19
CA ASN A 85 -1.15 13.39 5.73
C ASN A 85 -0.66 14.33 4.62
N ILE A 86 0.02 13.77 3.62
CA ILE A 86 0.50 14.56 2.47
C ILE A 86 -0.66 14.99 1.57
N ALA A 87 -1.64 14.11 1.31
CA ALA A 87 -2.84 14.46 0.53
C ALA A 87 -3.60 15.64 1.16
N SER A 88 -3.79 15.63 2.48
CA SER A 88 -4.41 16.73 3.22
C SER A 88 -3.63 18.03 3.09
N THR A 89 -2.29 17.98 3.19
CA THR A 89 -1.43 19.17 3.05
C THR A 89 -1.58 19.85 1.69
N TYR A 90 -1.78 19.06 0.64
CA TYR A 90 -1.97 19.55 -0.73
C TYR A 90 -3.44 19.66 -1.16
N HIS A 91 -4.37 19.51 -0.22
CA HIS A 91 -5.82 19.60 -0.44
C HIS A 91 -6.38 18.63 -1.47
N TYR A 92 -5.80 17.43 -1.59
CA TYR A 92 -6.36 16.37 -2.39
C TYR A 92 -7.45 15.60 -1.64
N ASN A 93 -8.54 15.33 -2.35
CA ASN A 93 -9.55 14.37 -1.91
C ASN A 93 -9.06 12.96 -2.22
N ILE A 94 -9.39 12.01 -1.35
CA ILE A 94 -9.04 10.61 -1.54
C ILE A 94 -10.32 9.82 -1.83
N MET A 95 -10.29 9.06 -2.92
CA MET A 95 -11.31 8.09 -3.28
C MET A 95 -10.73 6.68 -3.18
N PHE A 96 -11.38 5.82 -2.39
CA PHE A 96 -10.94 4.43 -2.25
C PHE A 96 -11.69 3.55 -3.25
N HIS A 97 -10.91 2.77 -4.01
CA HIS A 97 -11.38 1.65 -4.81
C HIS A 97 -10.84 0.36 -4.19
N VAL A 98 -11.73 -0.36 -3.54
CA VAL A 98 -11.39 -1.57 -2.81
C VAL A 98 -11.81 -2.78 -3.63
N ILE A 99 -10.84 -3.66 -3.92
CA ILE A 99 -11.11 -4.91 -4.62
C ILE A 99 -11.42 -6.00 -3.58
N SER A 100 -12.60 -6.59 -3.73
CA SER A 100 -13.06 -7.72 -2.93
C SER A 100 -13.25 -8.91 -3.86
N LYS A 101 -12.39 -9.92 -3.76
CA LYS A 101 -12.43 -11.11 -4.64
C LYS A 101 -13.81 -11.76 -4.63
N GLY A 102 -14.38 -11.97 -5.81
CA GLY A 102 -15.72 -12.53 -6.01
C GLY A 102 -16.89 -11.52 -5.93
N ILE A 103 -16.60 -10.23 -5.69
CA ILE A 103 -17.60 -9.15 -5.69
C ILE A 103 -17.36 -8.20 -6.85
N ASN A 104 -16.11 -7.79 -7.05
CA ASN A 104 -15.69 -6.92 -8.16
C ASN A 104 -14.31 -7.33 -8.66
N GLU A 105 -14.04 -7.03 -9.90
CA GLU A 105 -12.79 -7.31 -10.60
C GLU A 105 -12.02 -6.01 -10.88
N MET A 106 -10.76 -6.13 -11.29
CA MET A 106 -9.93 -4.99 -11.64
C MET A 106 -10.56 -4.17 -12.80
N SER A 107 -11.23 -4.81 -13.75
CA SER A 107 -11.95 -4.15 -14.85
C SER A 107 -13.01 -3.16 -14.36
N ASP A 108 -13.79 -3.54 -13.33
CA ASP A 108 -14.83 -2.68 -12.75
C ASP A 108 -14.22 -1.47 -12.07
N ILE A 109 -13.08 -1.69 -11.39
CA ILE A 109 -12.33 -0.62 -10.72
C ILE A 109 -11.77 0.36 -11.75
N VAL A 110 -11.18 -0.14 -12.84
CA VAL A 110 -10.65 0.69 -13.92
C VAL A 110 -11.77 1.55 -14.54
N GLU A 111 -12.94 0.97 -14.82
CA GLU A 111 -14.09 1.72 -15.32
C GLU A 111 -14.55 2.81 -14.34
N SER A 112 -14.58 2.48 -13.05
CA SER A 112 -14.94 3.43 -11.98
C SER A 112 -13.94 4.59 -11.87
N ILE A 113 -12.64 4.32 -11.99
CA ILE A 113 -11.57 5.33 -11.98
C ILE A 113 -11.75 6.29 -13.15
N ILE A 114 -12.00 5.77 -14.36
CA ILE A 114 -12.22 6.59 -15.57
C ILE A 114 -13.44 7.48 -15.41
N LYS A 115 -14.57 6.92 -14.96
CA LYS A 115 -15.82 7.67 -14.73
C LYS A 115 -15.68 8.75 -13.65
N SER A 116 -14.81 8.53 -12.68
CA SER A 116 -14.59 9.46 -11.56
C SER A 116 -13.64 10.62 -11.90
N HIS A 117 -13.03 10.63 -13.09
CA HIS A 117 -12.12 11.67 -13.56
C HIS A 117 -11.02 12.02 -12.51
N VAL A 118 -10.46 11.03 -11.82
CA VAL A 118 -9.38 11.26 -10.85
C VAL A 118 -8.13 11.77 -11.54
N ASP A 119 -7.36 12.61 -10.84
CA ASP A 119 -6.13 13.19 -11.39
C ASP A 119 -4.97 12.18 -11.42
N GLY A 120 -4.98 11.20 -10.50
CA GLY A 120 -3.96 10.17 -10.41
C GLY A 120 -4.38 9.01 -9.52
N VAL A 121 -3.57 7.94 -9.55
CA VAL A 121 -3.85 6.69 -8.85
C VAL A 121 -2.66 6.28 -7.99
N ILE A 122 -2.92 5.81 -6.77
CA ILE A 122 -1.96 5.07 -5.94
C ILE A 122 -2.47 3.64 -5.83
N LEU A 123 -1.68 2.70 -6.36
CA LEU A 123 -2.00 1.28 -6.41
C LEU A 123 -1.13 0.51 -5.42
N PHE A 124 -1.75 -0.23 -4.51
CA PHE A 124 -1.05 -1.20 -3.64
C PHE A 124 -1.02 -2.56 -4.34
N ASN A 125 0.16 -2.99 -4.76
CA ASN A 125 0.30 -4.14 -5.65
C ASN A 125 0.49 -5.51 -4.96
N ASP A 126 0.47 -5.56 -3.65
CA ASP A 126 0.89 -6.75 -2.91
C ASP A 126 -0.02 -7.97 -3.09
N ASP A 127 -1.30 -7.77 -3.39
CA ASP A 127 -2.30 -8.83 -3.56
C ASP A 127 -2.82 -8.93 -5.02
N PHE A 128 -2.18 -8.26 -5.96
CA PHE A 128 -2.58 -8.29 -7.37
C PHE A 128 -1.65 -9.14 -8.22
N THR A 129 -2.24 -9.74 -9.26
CA THR A 129 -1.48 -10.38 -10.33
C THR A 129 -0.88 -9.33 -11.27
N GLN A 130 0.08 -9.74 -12.08
CA GLN A 130 0.66 -8.84 -13.08
C GLN A 130 -0.39 -8.37 -14.11
N ASP A 131 -1.29 -9.26 -14.54
CA ASP A 131 -2.34 -8.95 -15.52
C ASP A 131 -3.33 -7.91 -14.96
N GLU A 132 -3.72 -8.03 -13.68
CA GLU A 132 -4.58 -7.06 -13.01
C GLU A 132 -3.91 -5.67 -12.92
N MET A 133 -2.61 -5.62 -12.67
CA MET A 133 -1.87 -4.35 -12.68
C MET A 133 -1.78 -3.77 -14.09
N GLU A 134 -1.49 -4.59 -15.10
CA GLU A 134 -1.36 -4.15 -16.49
C GLU A 134 -2.67 -3.57 -17.04
N ALA A 135 -3.83 -4.09 -16.63
CA ALA A 135 -5.13 -3.55 -17.00
C ALA A 135 -5.30 -2.07 -16.60
N LEU A 136 -4.72 -1.67 -15.45
CA LEU A 136 -4.73 -0.28 -15.01
C LEU A 136 -3.69 0.58 -15.75
N LEU A 137 -2.55 0.01 -16.10
CA LEU A 137 -1.42 0.73 -16.70
C LEU A 137 -1.63 1.13 -18.18
N VAL A 138 -2.67 0.58 -18.85
CA VAL A 138 -3.05 0.96 -20.23
C VAL A 138 -3.48 2.42 -20.30
N TYR A 139 -4.01 2.98 -19.21
CA TYR A 139 -4.49 4.35 -19.18
C TYR A 139 -3.36 5.32 -18.88
N GLN A 140 -3.36 6.48 -19.54
CA GLN A 140 -2.33 7.52 -19.40
C GLN A 140 -2.46 8.35 -18.11
N ILE A 141 -3.16 7.85 -17.11
CA ILE A 141 -3.28 8.48 -15.80
C ILE A 141 -1.99 8.25 -15.03
N PRO A 142 -1.41 9.26 -14.34
CA PRO A 142 -0.26 9.06 -13.46
C PRO A 142 -0.55 8.03 -12.37
N ILE A 143 0.29 7.01 -12.27
CA ILE A 143 0.13 5.91 -11.30
C ILE A 143 1.39 5.78 -10.47
N VAL A 144 1.24 5.76 -9.14
CA VAL A 144 2.31 5.36 -8.22
C VAL A 144 1.95 4.02 -7.61
N ILE A 145 2.79 3.03 -7.86
CA ILE A 145 2.65 1.69 -7.28
C ILE A 145 3.41 1.66 -5.95
N VAL A 146 2.76 1.12 -4.91
CA VAL A 146 3.32 1.00 -3.56
C VAL A 146 3.31 -0.46 -3.14
N GLY A 147 4.41 -0.94 -2.56
CA GLY A 147 4.55 -2.28 -2.02
C GLY A 147 5.77 -3.00 -2.57
N SER A 148 5.59 -3.95 -3.47
CA SER A 148 6.68 -4.72 -4.07
C SER A 148 7.24 -4.08 -5.34
N LYS A 149 8.51 -4.37 -5.64
CA LYS A 149 9.18 -3.95 -6.86
C LYS A 149 8.50 -4.52 -8.11
N ILE A 150 8.20 -3.63 -9.07
CA ILE A 150 7.72 -4.04 -10.40
C ILE A 150 8.89 -4.19 -11.36
N HIS A 151 8.76 -5.10 -12.34
CA HIS A 151 9.83 -5.34 -13.33
C HIS A 151 9.76 -4.41 -14.54
N LYS A 152 8.58 -3.95 -14.91
CA LYS A 152 8.35 -3.12 -16.09
C LYS A 152 8.65 -1.67 -15.74
N THR A 153 9.82 -1.19 -16.15
CA THR A 153 10.39 0.10 -15.73
C THR A 153 10.28 1.22 -16.78
N ASP A 154 9.79 0.92 -17.97
CA ASP A 154 9.74 1.81 -19.14
C ASP A 154 8.37 2.46 -19.37
N LEU A 155 7.46 2.35 -18.39
CA LEU A 155 6.14 2.94 -18.49
C LEU A 155 6.17 4.44 -18.16
N PRO A 156 5.76 5.34 -19.08
CA PRO A 156 6.02 6.78 -18.96
C PRO A 156 5.30 7.47 -17.81
N ASN A 157 4.13 6.95 -17.40
CA ASN A 157 3.28 7.56 -16.36
C ASN A 157 3.25 6.73 -15.07
N VAL A 158 4.26 5.87 -14.85
CA VAL A 158 4.32 4.99 -13.69
C VAL A 158 5.53 5.31 -12.82
N ALA A 159 5.31 5.28 -11.51
CA ALA A 159 6.37 5.30 -10.51
C ALA A 159 6.14 4.16 -9.51
N ASN A 160 7.20 3.73 -8.81
CA ASN A 160 7.11 2.67 -7.82
C ASN A 160 7.88 3.04 -6.55
N VAL A 161 7.20 2.97 -5.41
CA VAL A 161 7.81 3.06 -4.08
C VAL A 161 7.72 1.67 -3.48
N TYR A 162 8.86 1.01 -3.30
CA TYR A 162 8.87 -0.41 -3.04
C TYR A 162 9.92 -0.85 -2.01
N VAL A 163 9.69 -2.02 -1.45
CA VAL A 163 10.69 -2.83 -0.78
C VAL A 163 11.05 -4.01 -1.69
N ASP A 164 12.34 -4.29 -1.83
CA ASP A 164 12.80 -5.45 -2.60
C ASP A 164 12.74 -6.72 -1.74
N PHE A 165 11.57 -7.38 -1.75
CA PHE A 165 11.33 -8.58 -0.97
C PHE A 165 12.14 -9.79 -1.46
N GLU A 166 12.53 -9.84 -2.73
CA GLU A 166 13.44 -10.86 -3.24
C GLU A 166 14.82 -10.70 -2.60
N LYS A 167 15.33 -9.46 -2.59
CA LYS A 167 16.60 -9.14 -1.92
C LYS A 167 16.53 -9.39 -0.42
N LEU A 168 15.45 -8.98 0.24
CA LEU A 168 15.24 -9.24 1.68
C LEU A 168 15.34 -10.74 1.99
N ALA A 169 14.63 -11.56 1.24
CA ALA A 169 14.61 -13.00 1.43
C ALA A 169 15.97 -13.63 1.13
N TYR A 170 16.63 -13.20 0.05
CA TYR A 170 17.97 -13.64 -0.32
C TYR A 170 19.00 -13.32 0.80
N ASP A 171 19.00 -12.09 1.30
CA ASP A 171 19.91 -11.65 2.36
C ASP A 171 19.63 -12.40 3.66
N LEU A 172 18.35 -12.60 4.02
CA LEU A 172 17.94 -13.38 5.18
C LEU A 172 18.48 -14.80 5.13
N VAL A 173 18.23 -15.53 4.04
CA VAL A 173 18.65 -16.94 3.89
C VAL A 173 20.17 -17.06 3.95
N ASN A 174 20.92 -16.19 3.25
CA ASN A 174 22.37 -16.22 3.29
C ASN A 174 22.93 -15.91 4.68
N SER A 175 22.31 -15.01 5.45
CA SER A 175 22.73 -14.75 6.82
C SER A 175 22.62 -15.97 7.74
N TYR A 176 21.68 -16.88 7.46
CA TYR A 176 21.53 -18.14 8.16
C TYR A 176 22.48 -19.22 7.64
N PHE A 177 22.75 -19.26 6.34
CA PHE A 177 23.78 -20.11 5.76
C PHE A 177 25.16 -19.81 6.35
N ASP A 178 25.48 -18.55 6.57
CA ASP A 178 26.75 -18.13 7.20
C ASP A 178 26.85 -18.61 8.66
N LYS A 179 25.71 -18.85 9.33
CA LYS A 179 25.64 -19.49 10.66
C LYS A 179 25.64 -21.04 10.60
N GLY A 180 25.72 -21.63 9.41
CA GLY A 180 25.63 -23.09 9.21
C GLY A 180 24.20 -23.66 9.26
N ILE A 181 23.17 -22.81 9.23
CA ILE A 181 21.77 -23.20 9.27
C ILE A 181 21.22 -23.27 7.84
N THR A 182 20.90 -24.49 7.40
CA THR A 182 20.37 -24.75 6.05
C THR A 182 18.94 -25.30 6.06
N ASP A 183 18.45 -25.77 7.21
CA ASP A 183 17.08 -26.24 7.37
C ASP A 183 16.16 -25.06 7.71
N ILE A 184 15.64 -24.41 6.66
CA ILE A 184 14.76 -23.24 6.75
C ILE A 184 13.42 -23.60 6.13
N ALA A 185 12.31 -23.25 6.79
CA ALA A 185 10.96 -23.38 6.26
C ALA A 185 10.34 -21.99 6.00
N LEU A 186 9.64 -21.86 4.87
CA LEU A 186 8.86 -20.67 4.54
C LEU A 186 7.36 -20.97 4.67
N VAL A 187 6.68 -20.24 5.53
CA VAL A 187 5.22 -20.28 5.64
C VAL A 187 4.61 -19.47 4.50
N GLU A 188 3.85 -20.14 3.64
CA GLU A 188 3.20 -19.51 2.50
C GLU A 188 2.01 -18.65 2.93
N ASP A 189 1.92 -17.48 2.32
CA ASP A 189 0.77 -16.59 2.45
C ASP A 189 -0.01 -16.55 1.14
N LYS A 190 -1.27 -16.96 1.20
CA LYS A 190 -2.16 -16.98 0.03
C LYS A 190 -2.83 -15.62 -0.22
N LEU A 191 -2.80 -14.70 0.76
CA LEU A 191 -3.40 -13.37 0.63
C LEU A 191 -2.51 -12.40 -0.14
N ASN A 192 -1.19 -12.52 -0.01
CA ASN A 192 -0.21 -11.59 -0.56
C ASN A 192 0.57 -12.24 -1.71
N MET A 193 -0.13 -12.64 -2.75
CA MET A 193 0.44 -13.48 -3.82
C MET A 193 1.65 -12.85 -4.51
N TYR A 194 1.60 -11.56 -4.84
CA TYR A 194 2.71 -10.90 -5.54
C TYR A 194 3.95 -10.81 -4.66
N MET A 195 3.81 -10.36 -3.42
CA MET A 195 4.89 -10.24 -2.45
C MET A 195 5.45 -11.61 -2.06
N MET A 196 4.57 -12.61 -1.86
CA MET A 196 4.98 -13.99 -1.56
C MET A 196 5.82 -14.59 -2.69
N ASN A 197 5.47 -14.36 -3.96
CA ASN A 197 6.26 -14.82 -5.09
C ASN A 197 7.67 -14.19 -5.09
N ARG A 198 7.80 -12.93 -4.69
CA ARG A 198 9.11 -12.27 -4.55
C ARG A 198 9.95 -12.89 -3.45
N LEU A 199 9.33 -13.16 -2.29
CA LEU A 199 10.03 -13.85 -1.20
C LEU A 199 10.50 -15.23 -1.65
N LYS A 200 9.64 -16.03 -2.30
CA LYS A 200 10.01 -17.35 -2.84
C LYS A 200 11.20 -17.26 -3.77
N GLN A 201 11.19 -16.33 -4.71
CA GLN A 201 12.31 -16.10 -5.63
C GLN A 201 13.64 -15.85 -4.90
N GLY A 202 13.60 -15.07 -3.82
CA GLY A 202 14.77 -14.81 -2.97
C GLY A 202 15.28 -16.08 -2.27
N PHE A 203 14.37 -16.87 -1.67
CA PHE A 203 14.71 -18.16 -1.06
C PHE A 203 15.31 -19.12 -2.08
N GLU A 204 14.62 -19.36 -3.18
CA GLU A 204 15.06 -20.27 -4.24
C GLU A 204 16.42 -19.86 -4.84
N LYS A 205 16.64 -18.55 -5.02
CA LYS A 205 17.90 -18.01 -5.49
C LYS A 205 19.04 -18.29 -4.52
N ALA A 206 18.85 -18.03 -3.23
CA ALA A 206 19.89 -18.26 -2.23
C ALA A 206 20.28 -19.74 -2.13
N TYR A 207 19.31 -20.66 -2.18
CA TYR A 207 19.58 -22.08 -2.19
C TYR A 207 20.27 -22.53 -3.48
N ARG A 208 19.80 -22.06 -4.63
CA ARG A 208 20.42 -22.37 -5.93
C ARG A 208 21.88 -21.92 -6.01
N ASP A 209 22.20 -20.76 -5.47
CA ASP A 209 23.58 -20.24 -5.46
C ASP A 209 24.54 -21.10 -4.59
N LYS A 210 23.97 -21.92 -3.70
CA LYS A 210 24.69 -22.96 -2.93
C LYS A 210 24.59 -24.37 -3.53
N GLY A 211 24.02 -24.50 -4.73
CA GLY A 211 23.82 -25.81 -5.40
C GLY A 211 22.70 -26.66 -4.77
N MET A 212 21.79 -26.03 -4.03
CA MET A 212 20.65 -26.70 -3.37
C MET A 212 19.33 -26.26 -4.00
N GLU A 213 18.27 -27.03 -3.75
CA GLU A 213 16.90 -26.70 -4.12
C GLU A 213 16.10 -26.34 -2.85
N PHE A 214 15.31 -25.27 -2.91
CA PHE A 214 14.41 -24.90 -1.83
C PHE A 214 13.03 -25.50 -2.07
N THR A 215 12.58 -26.39 -1.20
CA THR A 215 11.28 -27.08 -1.31
C THR A 215 10.48 -27.06 -0.02
N ASN A 216 11.03 -26.49 1.05
CA ASN A 216 10.44 -26.54 2.39
C ASN A 216 9.41 -25.43 2.62
N TYR A 217 8.25 -25.61 1.99
CA TYR A 217 7.09 -24.72 2.13
C TYR A 217 6.08 -25.30 3.12
N ILE A 218 5.56 -24.46 4.03
CA ILE A 218 4.44 -24.81 4.91
C ILE A 218 3.21 -24.05 4.42
N SER A 219 2.25 -24.76 3.82
CA SER A 219 1.08 -24.20 3.15
C SER A 219 -0.20 -24.54 3.90
N PHE A 220 -1.04 -23.55 4.23
CA PHE A 220 -2.34 -23.72 4.89
C PHE A 220 -3.29 -22.55 4.57
N ASP A 221 -4.53 -22.61 5.10
CA ASP A 221 -5.53 -21.56 4.90
C ASP A 221 -5.25 -20.29 5.70
N ASP A 222 -5.75 -19.15 5.23
CA ASP A 222 -5.36 -17.78 5.62
C ASP A 222 -5.74 -17.32 7.02
N SER A 223 -6.69 -17.95 7.71
CA SER A 223 -7.10 -17.49 9.05
C SER A 223 -6.18 -18.01 10.15
N TYR A 224 -5.97 -17.20 11.20
CA TYR A 224 -5.25 -17.65 12.40
C TYR A 224 -5.78 -19.00 12.92
N LYS A 225 -7.11 -19.15 13.00
CA LYS A 225 -7.76 -20.37 13.51
C LYS A 225 -7.39 -21.60 12.67
N ASN A 226 -7.46 -21.50 11.35
CA ASN A 226 -7.15 -22.60 10.46
C ASN A 226 -5.66 -22.92 10.45
N SER A 227 -4.82 -21.87 10.43
CA SER A 227 -3.36 -21.99 10.55
C SER A 227 -2.97 -22.74 11.82
N TYR A 228 -3.51 -22.34 12.96
CA TYR A 228 -3.24 -22.93 14.25
C TYR A 228 -3.69 -24.40 14.31
N ILE A 229 -4.90 -24.74 13.84
CA ILE A 229 -5.40 -26.12 13.80
C ILE A 229 -4.49 -27.01 12.93
N TYR A 230 -4.07 -26.50 11.78
CA TYR A 230 -3.17 -27.22 10.88
C TYR A 230 -1.79 -27.45 11.54
N LEU A 231 -1.17 -26.37 12.01
CA LEU A 231 0.19 -26.39 12.56
C LEU A 231 0.27 -27.21 13.86
N SER A 232 -0.75 -27.18 14.72
CA SER A 232 -0.80 -28.01 15.93
C SER A 232 -0.81 -29.51 15.62
N LYS A 233 -1.41 -29.92 14.49
CA LYS A 233 -1.35 -31.32 14.01
C LYS A 233 -0.01 -31.61 13.33
N PHE A 234 0.51 -30.64 12.59
CA PHE A 234 1.75 -30.77 11.82
C PHE A 234 2.95 -30.98 12.75
N PHE A 235 3.16 -30.12 13.75
CA PHE A 235 4.31 -30.18 14.64
C PHE A 235 4.24 -31.34 15.68
N LYS A 236 3.08 -31.93 15.89
CA LYS A 236 3.00 -33.22 16.64
C LYS A 236 3.58 -34.41 15.88
N LYS A 237 3.67 -34.32 14.56
CA LYS A 237 4.15 -35.42 13.69
C LYS A 237 5.49 -35.12 13.05
N ASN A 238 5.85 -33.87 12.89
CA ASN A 238 7.03 -33.41 12.18
C ASN A 238 7.89 -32.55 13.10
N LYS A 239 9.20 -32.78 13.07
CA LYS A 239 10.16 -31.92 13.74
C LYS A 239 10.15 -30.55 13.02
N PRO A 240 10.21 -29.41 13.73
CA PRO A 240 10.34 -28.11 13.12
C PRO A 240 11.70 -27.92 12.46
N SER A 241 11.75 -27.11 11.41
CA SER A 241 13.01 -26.62 10.83
C SER A 241 13.74 -25.73 11.82
N GLN A 242 15.07 -25.61 11.65
CA GLN A 242 15.92 -24.77 12.49
C GLN A 242 15.51 -23.29 12.46
N LEU A 243 15.02 -22.81 11.31
CA LEU A 243 14.40 -21.53 11.14
C LEU A 243 13.04 -21.68 10.45
N ILE A 244 12.01 -21.01 10.98
CA ILE A 244 10.73 -20.83 10.31
C ILE A 244 10.52 -19.36 10.02
N VAL A 245 10.26 -19.03 8.75
CA VAL A 245 9.97 -17.68 8.31
C VAL A 245 8.48 -17.58 7.93
N SER A 246 7.76 -16.67 8.56
CA SER A 246 6.36 -16.37 8.24
C SER A 246 6.23 -14.96 7.69
N PHE A 247 5.22 -14.76 6.83
CA PHE A 247 5.01 -13.45 6.25
C PHE A 247 4.28 -12.50 7.21
N ARG A 248 3.12 -12.94 7.74
CA ARG A 248 2.25 -12.14 8.60
C ARG A 248 2.33 -12.52 10.07
N ASP A 249 1.99 -11.56 10.92
CA ASP A 249 1.89 -11.69 12.38
C ASP A 249 0.96 -12.83 12.83
N SER A 250 -0.23 -12.95 12.22
CA SER A 250 -1.19 -14.00 12.55
C SER A 250 -0.63 -15.41 12.30
N GLN A 251 0.13 -15.59 11.22
CA GLN A 251 0.83 -16.84 10.92
C GLN A 251 1.98 -17.09 11.90
N ALA A 252 2.79 -16.05 12.18
CA ALA A 252 3.89 -16.15 13.13
C ALA A 252 3.41 -16.55 14.53
N VAL A 253 2.30 -15.95 14.99
CA VAL A 253 1.69 -16.29 16.29
C VAL A 253 1.13 -17.72 16.27
N ALA A 254 0.53 -18.17 15.17
CA ALA A 254 0.05 -19.55 15.03
C ALA A 254 1.20 -20.56 15.08
N VAL A 255 2.31 -20.28 14.39
CA VAL A 255 3.55 -21.10 14.43
C VAL A 255 4.08 -21.17 15.87
N LEU A 256 4.26 -20.01 16.52
CA LEU A 256 4.77 -19.93 17.89
C LEU A 256 3.94 -20.77 18.87
N ASN A 257 2.62 -20.59 18.86
CA ASN A 257 1.74 -21.31 19.78
C ASN A 257 1.73 -22.81 19.49
N SER A 258 1.69 -23.22 18.23
CA SER A 258 1.70 -24.62 17.85
C SER A 258 3.00 -25.34 18.19
N LEU A 259 4.16 -24.66 18.07
CA LEU A 259 5.47 -25.21 18.47
C LEU A 259 5.52 -25.41 19.98
N LYS A 260 5.12 -24.41 20.77
CA LYS A 260 5.09 -24.49 22.24
C LYS A 260 4.19 -25.62 22.74
N GLU A 261 3.01 -25.81 22.15
CA GLU A 261 2.09 -26.91 22.50
C GLU A 261 2.60 -28.28 22.07
N ALA A 262 3.44 -28.34 21.04
CA ALA A 262 4.13 -29.57 20.66
C ALA A 262 5.36 -29.87 21.52
N GLY A 263 5.69 -28.98 22.50
CA GLY A 263 6.79 -29.15 23.43
C GLY A 263 8.14 -28.61 22.97
N TYR A 264 8.18 -27.85 21.87
CA TYR A 264 9.40 -27.23 21.36
C TYR A 264 9.70 -25.90 22.03
N SER A 265 10.97 -25.64 22.31
CA SER A 265 11.49 -24.39 22.83
C SER A 265 11.91 -23.45 21.69
N ILE A 266 11.56 -22.16 21.81
CA ILE A 266 11.92 -21.11 20.86
C ILE A 266 12.74 -20.06 21.63
N PRO A 267 13.97 -19.77 21.20
CA PRO A 267 14.61 -20.10 19.91
C PRO A 267 15.46 -21.38 19.89
N GLU A 268 15.50 -22.19 20.97
CA GLU A 268 16.46 -23.26 21.16
C GLU A 268 16.32 -24.37 20.10
N ASP A 269 15.10 -24.89 19.90
CA ASP A 269 14.78 -25.97 18.94
C ASP A 269 14.49 -25.45 17.53
N SER A 270 13.92 -24.23 17.45
CA SER A 270 13.57 -23.58 16.19
C SER A 270 13.54 -22.07 16.39
N GLU A 271 14.17 -21.33 15.49
CA GLU A 271 14.02 -19.86 15.41
C GLU A 271 12.77 -19.49 14.60
N LEU A 272 12.19 -18.34 14.91
CA LEU A 272 11.02 -17.82 14.21
C LEU A 272 11.20 -16.35 13.85
N ILE A 273 11.02 -16.04 12.57
CA ILE A 273 11.03 -14.67 12.03
C ILE A 273 9.72 -14.36 11.33
N CYS A 274 9.20 -13.15 11.56
CA CYS A 274 8.09 -12.60 10.80
C CYS A 274 8.60 -11.51 9.84
N ILE A 275 8.14 -11.53 8.56
CA ILE A 275 8.55 -10.50 7.59
C ILE A 275 7.90 -9.17 7.93
N LEU A 276 6.61 -9.13 8.26
CA LEU A 276 5.92 -7.89 8.61
C LEU A 276 5.93 -7.65 10.12
N ASN A 277 6.51 -6.51 10.54
CA ASN A 277 6.52 -6.11 11.95
C ASN A 277 5.20 -5.45 12.35
N ASN A 278 4.46 -6.12 13.26
CA ASN A 278 3.21 -5.61 13.81
C ASN A 278 3.23 -5.69 15.35
N LYS A 279 2.34 -4.93 16.00
CA LYS A 279 2.19 -4.90 17.46
C LYS A 279 1.94 -6.27 18.10
N TYR A 280 1.25 -7.18 17.41
CA TYR A 280 0.96 -8.52 17.93
C TYR A 280 2.22 -9.36 18.17
N LEU A 281 3.31 -9.11 17.46
CA LEU A 281 4.58 -9.81 17.64
C LEU A 281 5.24 -9.49 18.99
N THR A 282 4.88 -8.38 19.61
CA THR A 282 5.35 -7.96 20.94
C THR A 282 4.36 -8.27 22.08
N MET A 283 3.15 -8.74 21.74
CA MET A 283 2.12 -9.14 22.72
C MET A 283 2.21 -10.61 23.10
N VAL A 284 2.97 -11.41 22.37
CA VAL A 284 3.21 -12.84 22.66
C VAL A 284 4.52 -13.05 23.40
N ARG A 285 4.71 -14.24 23.97
CA ARG A 285 5.95 -14.64 24.68
C ARG A 285 6.40 -16.02 24.18
N PRO A 286 7.66 -16.11 23.71
CA PRO A 286 8.65 -15.03 23.47
C PRO A 286 8.19 -14.01 22.42
N ASN A 287 8.72 -12.79 22.47
CA ASN A 287 8.46 -11.77 21.45
C ASN A 287 9.09 -12.18 20.12
N ILE A 288 8.35 -12.04 19.03
CA ILE A 288 8.78 -12.53 17.71
C ILE A 288 9.67 -11.51 17.01
N SER A 289 10.83 -11.95 16.54
CA SER A 289 11.76 -11.19 15.70
C SER A 289 11.13 -10.90 14.33
N ALA A 290 11.40 -9.71 13.78
CA ALA A 290 10.72 -9.29 12.54
C ALA A 290 11.56 -8.29 11.74
N TYR A 291 11.18 -8.09 10.48
CA TYR A 291 11.67 -6.98 9.68
C TYR A 291 10.79 -5.75 9.83
N SER A 292 11.41 -4.59 9.98
CA SER A 292 10.75 -3.29 9.98
C SER A 292 10.87 -2.66 8.61
N LEU A 293 9.73 -2.25 8.07
CA LEU A 293 9.62 -1.51 6.83
C LEU A 293 9.26 -0.05 7.16
N PRO A 294 9.74 0.94 6.40
CA PRO A 294 9.43 2.35 6.61
C PRO A 294 8.03 2.70 6.05
N GLU A 295 7.00 2.03 6.56
CA GLU A 295 5.64 2.06 6.03
C GLU A 295 5.06 3.49 5.93
N TYR A 296 5.22 4.31 6.97
CA TYR A 296 4.75 5.70 6.95
C TYR A 296 5.43 6.52 5.86
N ASP A 297 6.76 6.37 5.73
CA ASP A 297 7.56 7.08 4.74
C ASP A 297 7.22 6.63 3.32
N MET A 298 6.94 5.35 3.11
CA MET A 298 6.44 4.85 1.82
C MET A 298 5.18 5.59 1.37
N GLY A 299 4.23 5.81 2.28
CA GLY A 299 3.01 6.57 2.00
C GLY A 299 3.28 8.03 1.67
N THR A 300 4.14 8.70 2.47
CA THR A 300 4.49 10.11 2.24
C THR A 300 5.22 10.31 0.92
N ILE A 301 6.15 9.41 0.60
CA ILE A 301 6.92 9.44 -0.66
C ILE A 301 6.00 9.19 -1.84
N ALA A 302 5.11 8.19 -1.75
CA ALA A 302 4.18 7.87 -2.82
C ALA A 302 3.30 9.06 -3.21
N MET A 303 2.69 9.73 -2.23
CA MET A 303 1.83 10.88 -2.49
C MET A 303 2.61 12.08 -3.04
N ARG A 304 3.81 12.37 -2.51
CA ARG A 304 4.69 13.42 -3.03
C ARG A 304 5.14 13.13 -4.46
N LEU A 305 5.43 11.87 -4.76
CA LEU A 305 5.84 11.43 -6.08
C LEU A 305 4.71 11.59 -7.10
N LEU A 306 3.49 11.19 -6.72
CA LEU A 306 2.31 11.40 -7.54
C LEU A 306 2.06 12.89 -7.80
N GLN A 307 2.10 13.73 -6.75
CA GLN A 307 1.96 15.17 -6.88
C GLN A 307 2.99 15.77 -7.85
N LYS A 308 4.25 15.33 -7.74
CA LYS A 308 5.30 15.78 -8.65
C LYS A 308 4.99 15.38 -10.09
N MET A 309 4.51 14.16 -10.34
CA MET A 309 4.10 13.71 -11.67
C MET A 309 2.93 14.54 -12.24
N LEU A 310 1.99 14.97 -11.38
CA LEU A 310 0.86 15.82 -11.76
C LEU A 310 1.27 17.28 -12.07
N MET A 311 2.34 17.77 -11.49
CA MET A 311 2.87 19.14 -11.72
C MET A 311 3.83 19.20 -12.92
N GLU A 312 4.66 18.18 -13.10
CA GLU A 312 5.62 18.09 -14.19
C GLU A 312 4.94 17.42 -15.39
N GLN A 313 4.23 18.18 -16.21
CA GLN A 313 3.71 17.66 -17.48
C GLN A 313 4.88 17.08 -18.30
N ASN A 314 4.92 15.73 -18.40
CA ASN A 314 5.78 14.96 -19.28
C ASN A 314 7.28 14.84 -18.95
N SER A 315 7.68 14.52 -17.73
CA SER A 315 9.08 14.08 -17.52
C SER A 315 9.38 12.68 -18.09
N GLY A 316 8.39 11.90 -18.48
CA GLY A 316 8.51 10.64 -19.23
C GLY A 316 9.40 9.54 -18.61
N LYS A 317 10.02 9.80 -17.47
CA LYS A 317 10.97 8.88 -16.82
C LYS A 317 10.29 8.18 -15.65
N PRO A 318 10.26 6.85 -15.65
CA PRO A 318 9.80 6.08 -14.50
C PRO A 318 10.63 6.43 -13.27
N ARG A 319 9.97 6.53 -12.12
CA ARG A 319 10.60 6.87 -10.85
C ARG A 319 10.46 5.70 -9.92
N PHE A 320 11.57 5.02 -9.65
CA PHE A 320 11.65 3.85 -8.82
C PHE A 320 12.41 4.20 -7.55
N ILE A 321 11.71 4.15 -6.41
CA ILE A 321 12.28 4.52 -5.11
C ILE A 321 12.25 3.29 -4.21
N GLU A 322 13.41 2.67 -4.07
CA GLU A 322 13.60 1.56 -3.14
C GLU A 322 13.65 2.07 -1.71
N GLN A 323 12.93 1.39 -0.83
CA GLN A 323 12.93 1.63 0.60
C GLN A 323 13.73 0.53 1.32
N SER A 324 14.56 0.94 2.26
CA SER A 324 15.34 0.02 3.06
C SER A 324 14.47 -0.69 4.10
N PHE A 325 14.89 -1.88 4.46
CA PHE A 325 14.34 -2.66 5.57
C PHE A 325 15.41 -2.87 6.65
N SER A 326 14.97 -3.12 7.88
CA SER A 326 15.87 -3.43 8.99
C SER A 326 15.35 -4.63 9.77
N PHE A 327 16.27 -5.51 10.20
CA PHE A 327 15.92 -6.61 11.09
C PHE A 327 15.83 -6.11 12.53
N ILE A 328 14.77 -6.50 13.22
CA ILE A 328 14.56 -6.24 14.65
C ILE A 328 14.65 -7.58 15.38
N PRO A 329 15.84 -7.89 15.97
CA PRO A 329 15.99 -9.10 16.77
C PRO A 329 15.15 -8.98 18.04
N ARG A 330 14.52 -10.09 18.42
CA ARG A 330 13.77 -10.25 19.67
C ARG A 330 14.06 -11.62 20.26
N GLN A 331 13.12 -12.18 21.01
CA GLN A 331 13.33 -13.40 21.79
C GLN A 331 13.21 -14.71 20.97
N THR A 332 12.77 -14.66 19.72
CA THR A 332 12.60 -15.85 18.86
C THR A 332 13.79 -16.13 17.94
N THR A 333 14.88 -15.38 18.05
CA THR A 333 16.15 -15.60 17.31
C THR A 333 17.33 -15.48 18.25
N LYS A 334 18.43 -16.20 17.93
CA LYS A 334 19.72 -16.16 18.64
C LYS A 334 20.62 -15.06 18.13
#